data_f021b678ecff85c2a55aad4e20ab81cb
#
_entry.id   f021b678ecff85c2a55aad4e20ab81cb
#
_cell.length_a   1.000
_cell.length_b   1.000
_cell.length_c   1.000
_cell.angle_alpha   90.00
_cell.angle_beta   90.00
_cell.angle_gamma   90.00
#
_symmetry.space_group_name_H-M   'P 1'
#
loop_
_entity.id
_entity.type
_entity.pdbx_description
1 polymer ?
#
loop_
_entity_poly.entity_id
_entity_poly.type
_entity_poly.pdbx_seq_one_letter_code
_entity_poly.pdbx_strand_id
1 'polypeptide(L)'
;CAALMEHTGFMGTIGWGLIGNLHPSLLTTEDAVTVQQRLRCLCLMKQQSVAMEVSSHALDQNRVAGVSFDVAVFSNLSRDHIDYHGGFGQYALAKRRLFDFCSLTAAMINTDEPFGRELVSQLRGRDLTCVTYGTTKEADVSWVVDKYTRDGVVGKWHTKWGESDFDLPLFGDFSVANVAAALGVALHRGYPLSEITALLKRLPYIPGRMETYRIDGKPA
;
A
#
# COMPACT_ATOMS: atom_id res chain seq x y z
N CYS A 1 -2.36 1.72 -8.41
CA CYS A 1 -1.88 0.46 -9.04
C CYS A 1 -2.92 -0.16 -9.97
N ALA A 2 -4.17 -0.41 -9.55
CA ALA A 2 -5.17 -1.07 -10.41
C ALA A 2 -5.45 -0.35 -11.75
N ALA A 3 -5.35 0.98 -11.81
CA ALA A 3 -5.54 1.73 -13.03
C ALA A 3 -4.33 1.68 -14.00
N LEU A 4 -3.14 1.38 -13.49
CA LEU A 4 -1.91 1.19 -14.27
C LEU A 4 -1.71 -0.26 -14.67
N MET A 5 -2.16 -1.17 -13.80
CA MET A 5 -2.00 -2.59 -14.00
C MET A 5 -3.38 -3.15 -14.35
N GLU A 6 -3.75 -3.04 -15.64
CA GLU A 6 -4.89 -3.78 -16.15
C GLU A 6 -4.79 -5.23 -15.63
N HIS A 7 -5.91 -5.76 -15.15
CA HIS A 7 -5.94 -7.09 -14.55
C HIS A 7 -5.28 -7.25 -13.17
N THR A 8 -5.47 -6.26 -12.28
CA THR A 8 -5.09 -6.39 -10.86
C THR A 8 -6.33 -6.67 -10.00
N GLY A 9 -6.30 -7.81 -9.30
CA GLY A 9 -7.25 -8.13 -8.26
C GLY A 9 -6.93 -7.40 -6.95
N PHE A 10 -7.92 -7.29 -6.08
CA PHE A 10 -7.78 -6.72 -4.75
C PHE A 10 -8.31 -7.70 -3.69
N MET A 11 -7.65 -7.73 -2.52
CA MET A 11 -8.10 -8.45 -1.33
C MET A 11 -7.78 -7.60 -0.09
N GLY A 12 -8.80 -7.23 0.68
CA GLY A 12 -8.59 -6.41 1.87
C GLY A 12 -9.87 -6.07 2.62
N THR A 13 -9.80 -5.08 3.48
CA THR A 13 -10.88 -4.64 4.37
C THR A 13 -12.14 -4.22 3.61
N ILE A 14 -11.98 -3.55 2.48
CA ILE A 14 -13.12 -3.08 1.67
C ILE A 14 -13.76 -4.17 0.80
N GLY A 15 -13.19 -5.37 0.79
CA GLY A 15 -13.70 -6.49 0.02
C GLY A 15 -12.60 -7.23 -0.75
N TRP A 16 -13.02 -8.10 -1.70
CA TRP A 16 -12.13 -8.82 -2.59
C TRP A 16 -12.73 -8.91 -4.00
N GLY A 17 -11.90 -8.95 -5.01
CA GLY A 17 -12.33 -9.02 -6.40
C GLY A 17 -11.66 -7.99 -7.30
N LEU A 18 -12.39 -7.43 -8.25
CA LEU A 18 -11.93 -6.37 -9.13
C LEU A 18 -12.34 -5.02 -8.57
N ILE A 19 -11.47 -4.01 -8.67
CA ILE A 19 -11.82 -2.65 -8.26
C ILE A 19 -13.03 -2.18 -9.09
N GLY A 20 -14.05 -1.69 -8.39
CA GLY A 20 -15.35 -1.34 -8.98
C GLY A 20 -16.39 -2.46 -8.91
N ASN A 21 -16.00 -3.71 -8.61
CA ASN A 21 -16.89 -4.84 -8.40
C ASN A 21 -16.32 -5.77 -7.32
N LEU A 22 -16.31 -5.29 -6.07
CA LEU A 22 -15.79 -6.04 -4.93
C LEU A 22 -16.91 -6.85 -4.26
N HIS A 23 -16.60 -8.09 -3.93
CA HIS A 23 -17.37 -8.91 -3.00
C HIS A 23 -17.01 -8.54 -1.56
N PRO A 24 -17.94 -8.59 -0.60
CA PRO A 24 -17.66 -8.28 0.79
C PRO A 24 -16.65 -9.26 1.40
N SER A 25 -15.85 -8.76 2.35
CA SER A 25 -14.95 -9.55 3.20
C SER A 25 -15.39 -9.45 4.64
N LEU A 26 -15.24 -10.55 5.40
CA LEU A 26 -15.49 -10.55 6.84
C LEU A 26 -14.27 -10.06 7.63
N LEU A 27 -13.09 -10.30 7.10
CA LEU A 27 -11.82 -9.93 7.72
C LEU A 27 -10.95 -9.17 6.70
N THR A 28 -10.04 -8.33 7.20
CA THR A 28 -9.01 -7.68 6.37
C THR A 28 -8.20 -8.73 5.59
N THR A 29 -7.84 -9.81 6.28
CA THR A 29 -7.18 -11.00 5.70
C THR A 29 -7.90 -12.22 6.22
N GLU A 30 -8.54 -12.95 5.34
CA GLU A 30 -9.32 -14.15 5.67
C GLU A 30 -8.44 -15.32 6.16
N ASP A 31 -9.06 -16.42 6.52
CA ASP A 31 -8.34 -17.66 6.84
C ASP A 31 -7.57 -18.22 5.63
N ALA A 32 -6.61 -19.12 5.89
CA ALA A 32 -5.69 -19.60 4.87
C ALA A 32 -6.38 -20.30 3.69
N VAL A 33 -7.48 -21.00 3.93
CA VAL A 33 -8.22 -21.69 2.86
C VAL A 33 -8.94 -20.68 1.98
N THR A 34 -9.64 -19.74 2.59
CA THR A 34 -10.35 -18.66 1.89
C THR A 34 -9.38 -17.78 1.10
N VAL A 35 -8.21 -17.46 1.65
CA VAL A 35 -7.15 -16.72 0.91
C VAL A 35 -6.78 -17.47 -0.38
N GLN A 36 -6.51 -18.77 -0.31
CA GLN A 36 -6.14 -19.57 -1.48
C GLN A 36 -7.28 -19.69 -2.48
N GLN A 37 -8.51 -19.86 -2.01
CA GLN A 37 -9.70 -19.88 -2.88
C GLN A 37 -9.87 -18.57 -3.65
N ARG A 38 -9.74 -17.41 -2.98
CA ARG A 38 -9.86 -16.09 -3.62
C ARG A 38 -8.73 -15.83 -4.61
N LEU A 39 -7.49 -16.18 -4.28
CA LEU A 39 -6.36 -16.09 -5.21
C LEU A 39 -6.60 -16.94 -6.45
N ARG A 40 -7.10 -18.18 -6.27
CA ARG A 40 -7.49 -19.02 -7.41
C ARG A 40 -8.61 -18.41 -8.24
N CYS A 41 -9.65 -17.86 -7.62
CA CYS A 41 -10.72 -17.15 -8.33
C CYS A 41 -10.19 -15.99 -9.17
N LEU A 42 -9.32 -15.15 -8.59
CA LEU A 42 -8.68 -14.04 -9.30
C LEU A 42 -7.82 -14.52 -10.47
N CYS A 43 -7.09 -15.63 -10.29
CA CYS A 43 -6.32 -16.26 -11.36
C CYS A 43 -7.25 -16.76 -12.50
N LEU A 44 -8.37 -17.39 -12.17
CA LEU A 44 -9.37 -17.81 -13.17
C LEU A 44 -10.02 -16.62 -13.88
N MET A 45 -10.15 -15.48 -13.23
CA MET A 45 -10.55 -14.19 -13.82
C MET A 45 -9.43 -13.53 -14.64
N LYS A 46 -8.31 -14.24 -14.87
CA LYS A 46 -7.13 -13.77 -15.63
C LYS A 46 -6.47 -12.54 -15.03
N GLN A 47 -6.54 -12.38 -13.70
CA GLN A 47 -5.78 -11.33 -13.02
C GLN A 47 -4.31 -11.71 -12.99
N GLN A 48 -3.44 -10.78 -13.40
CA GLN A 48 -1.99 -10.99 -13.48
C GLN A 48 -1.28 -10.61 -12.18
N SER A 49 -1.94 -9.80 -11.35
CA SER A 49 -1.43 -9.38 -10.06
C SER A 49 -2.57 -9.23 -9.05
N VAL A 50 -2.22 -9.23 -7.77
CA VAL A 50 -3.16 -9.01 -6.66
C VAL A 50 -2.53 -8.04 -5.67
N ALA A 51 -3.25 -6.95 -5.35
CA ALA A 51 -2.95 -6.10 -4.21
C ALA A 51 -3.68 -6.67 -2.98
N MET A 52 -2.94 -7.07 -1.96
CA MET A 52 -3.50 -7.74 -0.79
C MET A 52 -3.14 -7.00 0.50
N GLU A 53 -4.14 -6.71 1.32
CA GLU A 53 -3.91 -6.28 2.69
C GLU A 53 -3.57 -7.49 3.56
N VAL A 54 -2.44 -7.41 4.28
CA VAL A 54 -1.98 -8.47 5.17
C VAL A 54 -1.92 -7.94 6.60
N SER A 55 -2.88 -8.36 7.43
CA SER A 55 -2.95 -7.94 8.83
C SER A 55 -1.90 -8.64 9.68
N SER A 56 -1.50 -7.99 10.79
CA SER A 56 -0.59 -8.60 11.77
C SER A 56 -1.14 -9.90 12.36
N HIS A 57 -2.46 -10.00 12.56
CA HIS A 57 -3.13 -11.23 12.96
C HIS A 57 -2.95 -12.35 11.94
N ALA A 58 -3.08 -12.02 10.65
CA ALA A 58 -2.91 -13.02 9.59
C ALA A 58 -1.49 -13.54 9.51
N LEU A 59 -0.50 -12.69 9.73
CA LEU A 59 0.91 -13.08 9.80
C LEU A 59 1.19 -13.94 11.03
N ASP A 60 0.66 -13.55 12.18
CA ASP A 60 0.83 -14.29 13.43
C ASP A 60 0.17 -15.67 13.36
N GLN A 61 -1.03 -15.75 12.76
CA GLN A 61 -1.81 -16.98 12.61
C GLN A 61 -1.45 -17.78 11.34
N ASN A 62 -0.38 -17.42 10.62
CA ASN A 62 0.06 -18.09 9.40
C ASN A 62 -1.01 -18.19 8.29
N ARG A 63 -2.00 -17.30 8.25
CA ARG A 63 -3.10 -17.33 7.26
C ARG A 63 -2.61 -17.16 5.82
N VAL A 64 -1.44 -16.56 5.65
CA VAL A 64 -0.82 -16.27 4.34
C VAL A 64 0.45 -17.08 4.08
N ALA A 65 0.77 -18.09 4.91
CA ALA A 65 2.01 -18.87 4.79
C ALA A 65 2.18 -19.54 3.42
N GLY A 66 1.08 -19.90 2.76
CA GLY A 66 1.09 -20.51 1.41
C GLY A 66 1.02 -19.49 0.25
N VAL A 67 1.20 -18.20 0.51
CA VAL A 67 1.18 -17.15 -0.52
C VAL A 67 2.62 -16.80 -0.91
N SER A 68 2.88 -16.69 -2.21
CA SER A 68 4.14 -16.14 -2.72
C SER A 68 3.94 -14.64 -2.99
N PHE A 69 4.62 -13.81 -2.22
CA PHE A 69 4.60 -12.36 -2.42
C PHE A 69 5.82 -11.93 -3.24
N ASP A 70 5.61 -11.12 -4.28
CA ASP A 70 6.70 -10.49 -5.03
C ASP A 70 7.18 -9.21 -4.35
N VAL A 71 6.23 -8.42 -3.84
CA VAL A 71 6.49 -7.11 -3.24
C VAL A 71 5.78 -7.01 -1.89
N ALA A 72 6.50 -6.60 -0.87
CA ALA A 72 5.94 -6.24 0.44
C ALA A 72 5.95 -4.72 0.64
N VAL A 73 4.89 -4.18 1.25
CA VAL A 73 4.78 -2.75 1.55
C VAL A 73 4.60 -2.56 3.06
N PHE A 74 5.47 -1.78 3.68
CA PHE A 74 5.32 -1.31 5.04
C PHE A 74 4.85 0.15 5.04
N SER A 75 3.64 0.41 5.51
CA SER A 75 3.04 1.75 5.57
C SER A 75 3.29 2.44 6.91
N ASN A 76 2.84 1.82 8.00
CA ASN A 76 2.98 2.35 9.34
C ASN A 76 2.85 1.27 10.42
N LEU A 77 3.23 1.66 11.64
CA LEU A 77 3.05 0.87 12.85
C LEU A 77 2.37 1.75 13.91
N SER A 78 1.03 1.82 13.85
CA SER A 78 0.22 2.52 14.86
C SER A 78 0.09 1.71 16.15
N ARG A 79 -0.32 2.37 17.25
CA ARG A 79 -0.64 1.68 18.52
C ARG A 79 -2.01 1.01 18.43
N ASP A 80 -2.12 0.00 17.60
CA ASP A 80 -3.34 -0.77 17.38
C ASP A 80 -3.08 -2.25 17.67
N HIS A 81 -4.11 -3.01 18.00
CA HIS A 81 -4.02 -4.45 18.23
C HIS A 81 -3.02 -4.91 19.30
N ILE A 82 -2.63 -4.01 20.23
CA ILE A 82 -1.65 -4.31 21.29
C ILE A 82 -2.18 -5.39 22.23
N ASP A 83 -3.48 -5.38 22.50
CA ASP A 83 -4.14 -6.36 23.38
C ASP A 83 -4.01 -7.79 22.84
N TYR A 84 -4.15 -7.97 21.53
CA TYR A 84 -3.98 -9.27 20.90
C TYR A 84 -2.54 -9.76 20.95
N HIS A 85 -1.58 -8.91 20.64
CA HIS A 85 -0.17 -9.29 20.51
C HIS A 85 0.58 -9.33 21.86
N GLY A 86 -0.04 -8.85 22.95
CA GLY A 86 0.60 -8.79 24.26
C GLY A 86 1.67 -7.70 24.40
N GLY A 87 1.76 -6.76 23.45
CA GLY A 87 2.67 -5.63 23.48
C GLY A 87 3.10 -5.13 22.12
N PHE A 88 3.60 -3.89 22.08
CA PHE A 88 4.02 -3.22 20.84
C PHE A 88 5.15 -3.95 20.12
N GLY A 89 6.12 -4.51 20.86
CA GLY A 89 7.23 -5.27 20.29
C GLY A 89 6.76 -6.54 19.56
N GLN A 90 5.82 -7.28 20.14
CA GLN A 90 5.26 -8.48 19.49
C GLN A 90 4.44 -8.13 18.24
N TYR A 91 3.71 -7.02 18.29
CA TYR A 91 3.00 -6.49 17.13
C TYR A 91 3.96 -6.12 15.99
N ALA A 92 5.05 -5.43 16.30
CA ALA A 92 6.10 -5.11 15.33
C ALA A 92 6.73 -6.38 14.73
N LEU A 93 7.07 -7.37 15.57
CA LEU A 93 7.60 -8.66 15.12
C LEU A 93 6.62 -9.41 14.22
N ALA A 94 5.32 -9.40 14.55
CA ALA A 94 4.31 -10.00 13.69
C ALA A 94 4.28 -9.35 12.30
N LYS A 95 4.27 -8.01 12.21
CA LYS A 95 4.33 -7.30 10.92
C LYS A 95 5.62 -7.56 10.15
N ARG A 96 6.75 -7.68 10.86
CA ARG A 96 8.04 -7.98 10.24
C ARG A 96 8.04 -9.29 9.47
N ARG A 97 7.27 -10.30 9.90
CA ARG A 97 7.18 -11.62 9.24
C ARG A 97 6.82 -11.52 7.75
N LEU A 98 6.12 -10.46 7.31
CA LEU A 98 5.85 -10.25 5.89
C LEU A 98 7.14 -10.11 5.06
N PHE A 99 8.18 -9.57 5.65
CA PHE A 99 9.46 -9.33 4.99
C PHE A 99 10.41 -10.53 5.07
N ASP A 100 10.00 -11.62 5.74
CA ASP A 100 10.76 -12.86 5.81
C ASP A 100 10.36 -13.88 4.73
N PHE A 101 9.36 -13.58 3.90
CA PHE A 101 8.98 -14.43 2.78
C PHE A 101 10.11 -14.51 1.75
N CYS A 102 10.51 -15.75 1.42
CA CYS A 102 11.63 -16.00 0.50
C CYS A 102 11.31 -15.65 -0.97
N SER A 103 10.03 -15.48 -1.30
CA SER A 103 9.57 -15.11 -2.64
C SER A 103 9.68 -13.60 -2.93
N LEU A 104 9.96 -12.78 -1.92
CA LEU A 104 10.04 -11.34 -2.10
C LEU A 104 11.23 -10.94 -2.97
N THR A 105 10.96 -10.12 -3.96
CA THR A 105 11.97 -9.45 -4.81
C THR A 105 12.14 -7.99 -4.45
N ALA A 106 11.12 -7.37 -3.83
CA ALA A 106 11.18 -5.97 -3.41
C ALA A 106 10.39 -5.70 -2.12
N ALA A 107 10.82 -4.66 -1.41
CA ALA A 107 10.15 -4.09 -0.24
C ALA A 107 10.03 -2.57 -0.40
N MET A 108 8.80 -2.04 -0.23
CA MET A 108 8.52 -0.60 -0.16
C MET A 108 8.36 -0.22 1.30
N ILE A 109 9.21 0.68 1.82
CA ILE A 109 9.31 0.91 3.26
C ILE A 109 9.17 2.39 3.57
N ASN A 110 8.18 2.73 4.41
CA ASN A 110 8.01 4.08 4.94
C ASN A 110 9.12 4.37 5.97
N THR A 111 9.99 5.33 5.66
CA THR A 111 11.09 5.74 6.54
C THR A 111 10.77 6.92 7.45
N ASP A 112 9.59 7.53 7.33
CA ASP A 112 9.10 8.46 8.35
C ASP A 112 8.82 7.72 9.67
N GLU A 113 8.48 6.44 9.56
CA GLU A 113 8.26 5.55 10.70
C GLU A 113 9.58 5.01 11.27
N PRO A 114 9.81 5.09 12.61
CA PRO A 114 11.01 4.55 13.24
C PRO A 114 11.24 3.07 12.92
N PHE A 115 10.18 2.26 12.99
CA PHE A 115 10.26 0.84 12.67
C PHE A 115 10.59 0.59 11.19
N GLY A 116 10.17 1.46 10.27
CA GLY A 116 10.56 1.37 8.87
C GLY A 116 12.07 1.55 8.67
N ARG A 117 12.70 2.52 9.36
CA ARG A 117 14.14 2.72 9.31
C ARG A 117 14.91 1.51 9.88
N GLU A 118 14.42 0.93 10.96
CA GLU A 118 14.98 -0.30 11.53
C GLU A 118 14.85 -1.46 10.54
N LEU A 119 13.68 -1.62 9.90
CA LEU A 119 13.42 -2.66 8.93
C LEU A 119 14.35 -2.56 7.71
N VAL A 120 14.59 -1.36 7.17
CA VAL A 120 15.59 -1.12 6.10
C VAL A 120 16.96 -1.63 6.52
N SER A 121 17.38 -1.34 7.76
CA SER A 121 18.69 -1.78 8.28
C SER A 121 18.76 -3.31 8.39
N GLN A 122 17.69 -3.96 8.81
CA GLN A 122 17.61 -5.42 8.96
C GLN A 122 17.58 -6.17 7.61
N LEU A 123 17.08 -5.52 6.57
CA LEU A 123 16.99 -6.11 5.21
C LEU A 123 18.26 -5.91 4.38
N ARG A 124 19.22 -5.11 4.88
CA ARG A 124 20.50 -4.91 4.19
C ARG A 124 21.25 -6.24 3.98
N GLY A 125 21.81 -6.41 2.79
CA GLY A 125 22.56 -7.62 2.43
C GLY A 125 21.72 -8.83 2.03
N ARG A 126 20.37 -8.70 2.04
CA ARG A 126 19.49 -9.71 1.44
C ARG A 126 19.36 -9.44 -0.06
N ASP A 127 19.12 -10.49 -0.83
CA ASP A 127 18.79 -10.39 -2.26
C ASP A 127 17.35 -9.86 -2.42
N LEU A 128 17.16 -8.59 -2.04
CA LEU A 128 15.87 -7.91 -1.98
C LEU A 128 16.06 -6.43 -2.29
N THR A 129 15.36 -5.92 -3.29
CA THR A 129 15.37 -4.50 -3.61
C THR A 129 14.55 -3.72 -2.57
N CYS A 130 15.21 -2.91 -1.73
CA CYS A 130 14.53 -1.99 -0.84
C CYS A 130 14.32 -0.64 -1.54
N VAL A 131 13.07 -0.20 -1.63
CA VAL A 131 12.67 1.13 -2.05
C VAL A 131 12.07 1.86 -0.86
N THR A 132 12.69 2.95 -0.46
CA THR A 132 12.25 3.76 0.67
C THR A 132 11.30 4.86 0.22
N TYR A 133 10.33 5.21 1.05
CA TYR A 133 9.50 6.38 0.83
C TYR A 133 9.24 7.12 2.14
N GLY A 134 9.03 8.43 2.04
CA GLY A 134 8.84 9.31 3.20
C GLY A 134 8.98 10.78 2.84
N THR A 135 8.86 11.65 3.84
CA THR A 135 8.95 13.10 3.67
C THR A 135 10.38 13.61 3.57
N THR A 136 11.37 12.79 3.92
CA THR A 136 12.78 13.16 3.85
C THR A 136 13.34 12.98 2.45
N LYS A 137 14.27 13.88 2.04
CA LYS A 137 14.89 13.85 0.71
C LYS A 137 15.77 12.63 0.44
N GLU A 138 16.17 11.93 1.49
CA GLU A 138 16.97 10.71 1.41
C GLU A 138 16.16 9.47 0.98
N ALA A 139 14.83 9.57 1.01
CA ALA A 139 13.99 8.49 0.55
C ALA A 139 13.99 8.39 -0.98
N ASP A 140 13.93 7.16 -1.52
CA ASP A 140 13.87 6.91 -2.97
C ASP A 140 12.63 7.54 -3.62
N VAL A 141 11.54 7.68 -2.86
CA VAL A 141 10.31 8.39 -3.21
C VAL A 141 9.98 9.35 -2.09
N SER A 142 10.13 10.64 -2.32
CA SER A 142 9.74 11.68 -1.38
C SER A 142 8.81 12.70 -2.03
N TRP A 143 8.21 13.55 -1.21
CA TRP A 143 7.28 14.57 -1.71
C TRP A 143 7.34 15.84 -0.88
N VAL A 144 6.91 16.91 -1.54
CA VAL A 144 6.62 18.19 -0.90
C VAL A 144 5.18 18.55 -1.24
N VAL A 145 4.39 18.86 -0.22
CA VAL A 145 3.04 19.39 -0.39
C VAL A 145 3.13 20.90 -0.54
N ASP A 146 2.65 21.44 -1.66
CA ASP A 146 2.60 22.88 -1.90
C ASP A 146 1.37 23.50 -1.24
N LYS A 147 0.22 22.83 -1.40
CA LYS A 147 -1.05 23.29 -0.82
C LYS A 147 -2.10 22.19 -0.72
N TYR A 148 -2.98 22.37 0.25
CA TYR A 148 -4.26 21.66 0.33
C TYR A 148 -5.34 22.53 -0.34
N THR A 149 -6.12 21.90 -1.22
CA THR A 149 -7.21 22.54 -1.94
C THR A 149 -8.56 21.98 -1.48
N ARG A 150 -9.66 22.52 -2.00
CA ARG A 150 -11.00 21.94 -1.76
C ARG A 150 -11.20 20.58 -2.45
N ASP A 151 -10.40 20.28 -3.46
CA ASP A 151 -10.53 19.10 -4.29
C ASP A 151 -9.42 18.07 -4.02
N GLY A 152 -8.46 18.39 -3.12
CA GLY A 152 -7.37 17.47 -2.76
C GLY A 152 -6.05 18.14 -2.39
N VAL A 153 -4.96 17.50 -2.72
CA VAL A 153 -3.59 17.90 -2.37
C VAL A 153 -2.73 18.09 -3.61
N VAL A 154 -2.05 19.22 -3.71
CA VAL A 154 -1.13 19.54 -4.83
C VAL A 154 0.29 19.64 -4.29
N GLY A 155 1.27 19.12 -5.03
CA GLY A 155 2.66 19.14 -4.65
C GLY A 155 3.57 18.52 -5.70
N LYS A 156 4.76 18.12 -5.26
CA LYS A 156 5.80 17.58 -6.13
C LYS A 156 6.35 16.27 -5.58
N TRP A 157 6.47 15.29 -6.45
CA TRP A 157 7.24 14.07 -6.21
C TRP A 157 8.72 14.28 -6.54
N HIS A 158 9.59 13.85 -5.64
CA HIS A 158 11.02 13.71 -5.87
C HIS A 158 11.35 12.23 -5.76
N THR A 159 11.79 11.63 -6.85
CA THR A 159 12.10 10.20 -6.86
C THR A 159 13.43 9.93 -7.51
N LYS A 160 14.05 8.79 -7.23
CA LYS A 160 15.27 8.37 -7.93
C LYS A 160 15.05 8.09 -9.43
N TRP A 161 13.80 8.07 -9.89
CA TRP A 161 13.44 7.92 -11.31
C TRP A 161 13.08 9.24 -11.98
N GLY A 162 13.13 10.37 -11.26
CA GLY A 162 12.81 11.71 -11.74
C GLY A 162 11.88 12.48 -10.82
N GLU A 163 11.48 13.65 -11.27
CA GLU A 163 10.56 14.54 -10.56
C GLU A 163 9.27 14.74 -11.37
N SER A 164 8.16 14.97 -10.68
CA SER A 164 6.88 15.29 -11.30
C SER A 164 5.98 16.01 -10.33
N ASP A 165 5.20 16.95 -10.82
CA ASP A 165 4.12 17.55 -10.04
C ASP A 165 3.00 16.54 -9.86
N PHE A 166 2.27 16.65 -8.74
CA PHE A 166 1.05 15.89 -8.51
C PHE A 166 -0.12 16.77 -8.13
N ASP A 167 -1.30 16.30 -8.50
CA ASP A 167 -2.59 16.82 -8.10
C ASP A 167 -3.45 15.60 -7.77
N LEU A 168 -3.63 15.36 -6.46
CA LEU A 168 -4.30 14.18 -5.94
C LEU A 168 -5.69 14.55 -5.45
N PRO A 169 -6.77 13.91 -5.95
CA PRO A 169 -8.13 14.11 -5.44
C PRO A 169 -8.35 13.36 -4.11
N LEU A 170 -7.42 13.50 -3.18
CA LEU A 170 -7.39 12.83 -1.88
C LEU A 170 -7.02 13.81 -0.78
N PHE A 171 -7.42 13.53 0.45
CA PHE A 171 -7.20 14.40 1.61
C PHE A 171 -6.31 13.73 2.65
N GLY A 172 -5.53 14.56 3.35
CA GLY A 172 -4.67 14.18 4.45
C GLY A 172 -3.30 13.61 4.03
N ASP A 173 -2.31 13.85 4.89
CA ASP A 173 -0.91 13.45 4.67
C ASP A 173 -0.75 11.93 4.52
N PHE A 174 -1.55 11.17 5.26
CA PHE A 174 -1.54 9.71 5.15
C PHE A 174 -1.97 9.22 3.76
N SER A 175 -2.84 9.97 3.05
CA SER A 175 -3.23 9.64 1.67
C SER A 175 -2.06 9.84 0.72
N VAL A 176 -1.30 10.93 0.88
CA VAL A 176 -0.09 11.18 0.08
C VAL A 176 0.95 10.07 0.32
N ALA A 177 1.18 9.69 1.58
CA ALA A 177 2.08 8.60 1.93
C ALA A 177 1.66 7.26 1.32
N ASN A 178 0.36 6.93 1.34
CA ASN A 178 -0.16 5.72 0.72
C ASN A 178 0.00 5.73 -0.81
N VAL A 179 -0.20 6.89 -1.44
CA VAL A 179 0.06 7.06 -2.89
C VAL A 179 1.54 6.93 -3.18
N ALA A 180 2.43 7.48 -2.34
CA ALA A 180 3.88 7.34 -2.48
C ALA A 180 4.32 5.86 -2.44
N ALA A 181 3.74 5.06 -1.54
CA ALA A 181 3.97 3.62 -1.50
C ALA A 181 3.57 2.94 -2.82
N ALA A 182 2.37 3.25 -3.34
CA ALA A 182 1.87 2.71 -4.60
C ALA A 182 2.71 3.19 -5.80
N LEU A 183 3.13 4.45 -5.79
CA LEU A 183 4.06 5.02 -6.77
C LEU A 183 5.39 4.26 -6.78
N GLY A 184 5.97 4.00 -5.59
CA GLY A 184 7.20 3.22 -5.46
C GLY A 184 7.07 1.81 -6.05
N VAL A 185 5.95 1.11 -5.82
CA VAL A 185 5.66 -0.19 -6.43
C VAL A 185 5.61 -0.09 -7.96
N ALA A 186 4.89 0.90 -8.50
CA ALA A 186 4.74 1.07 -9.95
C ALA A 186 6.07 1.42 -10.62
N LEU A 187 6.85 2.32 -10.04
CA LEU A 187 8.19 2.69 -10.54
C LEU A 187 9.16 1.51 -10.50
N HIS A 188 9.15 0.72 -9.42
CA HIS A 188 9.95 -0.50 -9.33
C HIS A 188 9.57 -1.52 -10.41
N ARG A 189 8.30 -1.61 -10.77
CA ARG A 189 7.79 -2.48 -11.85
C ARG A 189 8.09 -1.93 -13.26
N GLY A 190 8.76 -0.77 -13.36
CA GLY A 190 9.20 -0.19 -14.63
C GLY A 190 8.19 0.72 -15.34
N TYR A 191 7.08 1.09 -14.67
CA TYR A 191 6.14 2.06 -15.25
C TYR A 191 6.75 3.46 -15.23
N PRO A 192 6.64 4.25 -16.32
CA PRO A 192 7.16 5.61 -16.37
C PRO A 192 6.46 6.54 -15.37
N LEU A 193 7.23 7.40 -14.69
CA LEU A 193 6.69 8.35 -13.73
C LEU A 193 5.59 9.23 -14.31
N SER A 194 5.73 9.67 -15.56
CA SER A 194 4.75 10.50 -16.27
C SER A 194 3.40 9.81 -16.47
N GLU A 195 3.40 8.51 -16.77
CA GLU A 195 2.17 7.74 -16.93
C GLU A 195 1.47 7.54 -15.58
N ILE A 196 2.25 7.23 -14.52
CA ILE A 196 1.71 7.06 -13.19
C ILE A 196 1.06 8.37 -12.72
N THR A 197 1.75 9.49 -12.83
CA THR A 197 1.24 10.78 -12.36
C THR A 197 0.02 11.26 -13.13
N ALA A 198 -0.08 10.96 -14.43
CA ALA A 198 -1.29 11.24 -15.21
C ALA A 198 -2.52 10.47 -14.69
N LEU A 199 -2.33 9.25 -14.21
CA LEU A 199 -3.41 8.42 -13.66
C LEU A 199 -3.78 8.81 -12.23
N LEU A 200 -2.81 9.27 -11.43
CA LEU A 200 -3.05 9.70 -10.05
C LEU A 200 -4.08 10.84 -9.96
N LYS A 201 -4.17 11.70 -10.96
CA LYS A 201 -5.18 12.77 -11.05
C LYS A 201 -6.63 12.26 -11.13
N ARG A 202 -6.81 10.99 -11.44
CA ARG A 202 -8.12 10.35 -11.63
C ARG A 202 -8.43 9.30 -10.58
N LEU A 203 -7.70 9.31 -9.45
CA LEU A 203 -7.95 8.35 -8.37
C LEU A 203 -9.38 8.51 -7.85
N PRO A 204 -10.13 7.42 -7.74
CA PRO A 204 -11.45 7.47 -7.11
C PRO A 204 -11.28 7.67 -5.60
N TYR A 205 -12.30 8.24 -4.98
CA TYR A 205 -12.39 8.25 -3.52
C TYR A 205 -12.46 6.80 -2.99
N ILE A 206 -11.79 6.59 -1.86
CA ILE A 206 -11.84 5.29 -1.18
C ILE A 206 -13.00 5.34 -0.18
N PRO A 207 -14.01 4.46 -0.31
CA PRO A 207 -15.14 4.42 0.59
C PRO A 207 -14.71 4.34 2.07
N GLY A 208 -15.29 5.20 2.92
CA GLY A 208 -14.97 5.26 4.34
C GLY A 208 -13.60 5.89 4.69
N ARG A 209 -12.92 6.52 3.74
CA ARG A 209 -11.64 7.21 3.94
C ARG A 209 -11.72 8.65 3.48
N MET A 210 -12.02 9.59 4.42
CA MET A 210 -12.11 11.03 4.15
C MET A 210 -12.99 11.36 2.93
N GLU A 211 -14.14 10.70 2.83
CA GLU A 211 -15.11 11.00 1.78
C GLU A 211 -15.66 12.40 1.95
N THR A 212 -15.67 13.17 0.88
CA THR A 212 -16.31 14.48 0.87
C THR A 212 -17.75 14.36 0.36
N TYR A 213 -18.70 14.79 1.17
CA TYR A 213 -20.09 14.91 0.77
C TYR A 213 -20.41 16.36 0.42
N ARG A 214 -21.23 16.57 -0.60
CA ARG A 214 -21.75 17.90 -0.91
C ARG A 214 -23.19 17.98 -0.37
N ILE A 215 -23.43 18.85 0.59
CA ILE A 215 -24.76 19.19 1.07
C ILE A 215 -25.13 20.54 0.44
N ASP A 216 -26.22 20.59 -0.32
CA ASP A 216 -26.70 21.76 -1.08
C ASP A 216 -25.60 22.42 -1.96
N GLY A 217 -24.75 21.60 -2.57
CA GLY A 217 -23.64 22.07 -3.43
C GLY A 217 -22.44 22.63 -2.66
N LYS A 218 -22.46 22.60 -1.31
CA LYS A 218 -21.32 22.95 -0.46
C LYS A 218 -20.65 21.71 0.08
N PRO A 219 -19.32 21.66 0.17
CA PRO A 219 -18.62 20.57 0.84
C PRO A 219 -18.99 20.58 2.34
N ALA A 220 -19.34 19.41 2.87
CA ALA A 220 -19.60 19.20 4.29
C ALA A 220 -18.30 18.78 4.99
#